data_de0a25667749ee7540b99d1a270f2672
#
_entry.id   de0a25667749ee7540b99d1a270f2672
#
_cell.length_a   1.000
_cell.length_b   1.000
_cell.length_c   1.000
_cell.angle_alpha   90.00
_cell.angle_beta   90.00
_cell.angle_gamma   90.00
#
_symmetry.space_group_name_H-M   'P 1'
#
loop_
_entity.id
_entity.type
_entity.pdbx_description
1 polymer ?
#
loop_
_entity_poly.entity_id
_entity_poly.type
_entity_poly.pdbx_seq_one_letter_code
_entity_poly.pdbx_strand_id
1 'polypeptide(L)'
;AKRSKPWGTGQAVLVCKDIIKEPFVVINADDYYGKEAFVKIHEFLVENYTPEKSKELCMAGFILGNTLSDNGTVTRGICAVDENDYLTDVVETYEIKKTSDGAESQGNRIDVNAHVSMNMWGLTPEFVGLLEEGFVEFFENIKGDEAKELKGEYLLPIYIDELLKKGTVSVRLLETQDKWFGVTYKEDKPVVVESFAKLIADGVYQKDLFADLKA
;
A
#
# COMPACT_ATOMS: atom_id res chain seq x y z
N ALA A 1 -30.25 10.32 -6.83
CA ALA A 1 -29.78 8.94 -7.01
C ALA A 1 -29.14 8.45 -5.72
N LYS A 2 -29.23 7.14 -5.43
CA LYS A 2 -28.64 6.57 -4.22
C LYS A 2 -27.25 6.05 -4.56
N ARG A 3 -26.21 6.51 -3.84
CA ARG A 3 -24.84 5.99 -3.97
C ARG A 3 -24.81 4.50 -3.65
N SER A 4 -24.16 3.71 -4.50
CA SER A 4 -23.92 2.27 -4.31
C SER A 4 -22.44 1.91 -4.17
N LYS A 5 -21.53 2.86 -4.49
CA LYS A 5 -20.08 2.66 -4.41
C LYS A 5 -19.57 2.96 -2.99
N PRO A 6 -18.61 2.18 -2.42
CA PRO A 6 -17.92 2.52 -1.18
C PRO A 6 -17.22 3.89 -1.27
N TRP A 7 -16.93 4.49 -0.12
CA TRP A 7 -16.31 5.82 -0.07
C TRP A 7 -14.78 5.81 -0.28
N GLY A 8 -14.17 4.63 -0.45
CA GLY A 8 -12.75 4.47 -0.70
C GLY A 8 -11.97 3.97 0.51
N THR A 9 -10.67 3.72 0.30
CA THR A 9 -9.79 3.06 1.29
C THR A 9 -9.52 3.93 2.52
N GLY A 10 -9.47 5.25 2.38
CA GLY A 10 -9.34 6.16 3.52
C GLY A 10 -10.54 6.09 4.46
N GLN A 11 -11.75 6.04 3.92
CA GLN A 11 -12.96 5.88 4.73
C GLN A 11 -13.04 4.49 5.35
N ALA A 12 -12.56 3.46 4.67
CA ALA A 12 -12.51 2.10 5.24
C ALA A 12 -11.62 2.02 6.49
N VAL A 13 -10.50 2.75 6.53
CA VAL A 13 -9.66 2.87 7.73
C VAL A 13 -10.35 3.74 8.79
N LEU A 14 -10.95 4.85 8.39
CA LEU A 14 -11.60 5.79 9.30
C LEU A 14 -12.72 5.15 10.14
N VAL A 15 -13.50 4.21 9.58
CA VAL A 15 -14.58 3.55 10.35
C VAL A 15 -14.06 2.68 11.49
N CYS A 16 -12.77 2.40 11.54
CA CYS A 16 -12.12 1.66 12.63
C CYS A 16 -11.64 2.58 13.78
N LYS A 17 -11.92 3.90 13.74
CA LYS A 17 -11.40 4.91 14.68
C LYS A 17 -11.62 4.58 16.16
N ASP A 18 -12.76 3.99 16.49
CA ASP A 18 -13.09 3.67 17.89
C ASP A 18 -12.34 2.43 18.42
N ILE A 19 -11.77 1.63 17.52
CA ILE A 19 -11.05 0.38 17.82
C ILE A 19 -9.54 0.60 17.81
N ILE A 20 -9.03 1.42 16.88
CA ILE A 20 -7.58 1.68 16.73
C ILE A 20 -7.09 2.51 17.91
N LYS A 21 -6.17 1.94 18.71
CA LYS A 21 -5.56 2.59 19.89
C LYS A 21 -4.03 2.52 19.89
N GLU A 22 -3.46 1.76 18.97
CA GLU A 22 -2.02 1.51 18.85
C GLU A 22 -1.60 1.72 17.39
N PRO A 23 -0.30 1.90 17.08
CA PRO A 23 0.19 1.89 15.72
C PRO A 23 -0.24 0.64 14.98
N PHE A 24 -0.56 0.77 13.71
CA PHE A 24 -1.18 -0.29 12.94
C PHE A 24 -0.69 -0.31 11.49
N VAL A 25 -0.90 -1.44 10.83
CA VAL A 25 -0.59 -1.62 9.41
C VAL A 25 -1.88 -1.70 8.60
N VAL A 26 -1.93 -0.99 7.49
CA VAL A 26 -2.99 -1.11 6.47
C VAL A 26 -2.45 -1.90 5.30
N ILE A 27 -3.19 -2.92 4.88
CA ILE A 27 -2.90 -3.76 3.71
C ILE A 27 -4.18 -4.01 2.90
N ASN A 28 -4.03 -4.41 1.65
CA ASN A 28 -5.12 -4.99 0.90
C ASN A 28 -5.31 -6.45 1.33
N ALA A 29 -6.56 -6.88 1.53
CA ALA A 29 -6.87 -8.20 2.09
C ALA A 29 -6.63 -9.36 1.11
N ASP A 30 -6.47 -9.08 -0.17
CA ASP A 30 -6.32 -10.03 -1.28
C ASP A 30 -4.90 -10.07 -1.87
N ASP A 31 -3.95 -9.36 -1.25
CA ASP A 31 -2.55 -9.29 -1.66
C ASP A 31 -1.64 -10.09 -0.72
N TYR A 32 -0.59 -10.68 -1.28
CA TYR A 32 0.53 -11.26 -0.54
C TYR A 32 1.71 -10.29 -0.52
N TYR A 33 2.20 -9.97 0.67
CA TYR A 33 3.25 -8.97 0.91
C TYR A 33 4.60 -9.55 1.37
N GLY A 34 4.70 -10.88 1.51
CA GLY A 34 5.88 -11.52 2.09
C GLY A 34 5.91 -11.44 3.62
N LYS A 35 7.06 -11.71 4.22
CA LYS A 35 7.28 -11.64 5.68
C LYS A 35 8.14 -10.44 6.08
N GLU A 36 9.16 -10.13 5.29
CA GLU A 36 10.13 -9.07 5.59
C GLU A 36 9.46 -7.71 5.70
N ALA A 37 8.51 -7.40 4.80
CA ALA A 37 7.77 -6.15 4.81
C ALA A 37 7.02 -5.93 6.14
N PHE A 38 6.37 -6.97 6.69
CA PHE A 38 5.69 -6.89 7.99
C PHE A 38 6.67 -6.66 9.14
N VAL A 39 7.82 -7.38 9.13
CA VAL A 39 8.85 -7.21 10.16
C VAL A 39 9.38 -5.79 10.16
N LYS A 40 9.75 -5.25 9.00
CA LYS A 40 10.29 -3.90 8.87
C LYS A 40 9.31 -2.82 9.33
N ILE A 41 8.04 -2.92 8.94
CA ILE A 41 7.02 -1.96 9.40
C ILE A 41 6.81 -2.08 10.92
N HIS A 42 6.72 -3.30 11.45
CA HIS A 42 6.56 -3.53 12.88
C HIS A 42 7.74 -2.94 13.67
N GLU A 43 8.97 -3.26 13.30
CA GLU A 43 10.17 -2.73 13.93
C GLU A 43 10.20 -1.20 13.89
N PHE A 44 9.91 -0.59 12.73
CA PHE A 44 9.85 0.85 12.60
C PHE A 44 8.83 1.47 13.56
N LEU A 45 7.60 0.94 13.60
CA LEU A 45 6.55 1.47 14.47
C LEU A 45 6.88 1.29 15.94
N VAL A 46 7.46 0.15 16.34
CA VAL A 46 7.84 -0.09 17.75
C VAL A 46 8.99 0.82 18.19
N GLU A 47 9.98 1.05 17.32
CA GLU A 47 11.18 1.81 17.67
C GLU A 47 10.99 3.33 17.56
N ASN A 48 10.13 3.79 16.67
CA ASN A 48 10.02 5.22 16.35
C ASN A 48 8.74 5.89 16.84
N TYR A 49 7.67 5.12 17.09
CA TYR A 49 6.43 5.74 17.53
C TYR A 49 6.51 6.26 18.96
N THR A 50 6.23 7.54 19.10
CA THR A 50 5.84 8.20 20.36
C THR A 50 4.71 9.19 20.04
N PRO A 51 3.92 9.64 21.02
CA PRO A 51 2.88 10.67 20.78
C PRO A 51 3.42 11.93 20.10
N GLU A 52 4.66 12.34 20.40
CA GLU A 52 5.33 13.50 19.79
C GLU A 52 5.75 13.25 18.34
N LYS A 53 5.99 11.98 17.97
CA LYS A 53 6.37 11.54 16.65
C LYS A 53 5.21 10.88 15.88
N SER A 54 3.98 11.10 16.31
CA SER A 54 2.78 10.48 15.72
C SER A 54 2.53 10.83 14.25
N LYS A 55 3.27 11.79 13.71
CA LYS A 55 3.22 12.19 12.29
C LYS A 55 4.33 11.56 11.43
N GLU A 56 5.22 10.76 12.03
CA GLU A 56 6.19 9.95 11.31
C GLU A 56 5.56 8.60 10.96
N LEU A 57 5.16 8.46 9.70
CA LEU A 57 4.57 7.26 9.14
C LEU A 57 5.62 6.45 8.40
N CYS A 58 5.29 5.23 8.00
CA CYS A 58 6.13 4.45 7.10
C CYS A 58 5.30 3.70 6.06
N MET A 59 5.99 3.22 5.03
CA MET A 59 5.42 2.34 4.02
C MET A 59 6.45 1.28 3.59
N ALA A 60 5.97 0.11 3.17
CA ALA A 60 6.83 -0.84 2.49
C ALA A 60 7.05 -0.40 1.03
N GLY A 61 8.32 -0.24 0.65
CA GLY A 61 8.75 0.02 -0.72
C GLY A 61 9.15 -1.29 -1.38
N PHE A 62 8.32 -1.77 -2.32
CA PHE A 62 8.61 -2.97 -3.09
C PHE A 62 9.45 -2.63 -4.32
N ILE A 63 10.33 -3.53 -4.73
CA ILE A 63 11.06 -3.39 -5.99
C ILE A 63 10.09 -3.67 -7.14
N LEU A 64 9.99 -2.75 -8.11
CA LEU A 64 9.05 -2.85 -9.23
C LEU A 64 9.09 -4.23 -9.91
N GLY A 65 10.29 -4.74 -10.19
CA GLY A 65 10.49 -6.05 -10.83
C GLY A 65 9.85 -7.22 -10.08
N ASN A 66 9.69 -7.09 -8.75
CA ASN A 66 9.06 -8.09 -7.89
C ASN A 66 7.52 -7.98 -7.84
N THR A 67 6.92 -7.03 -8.58
CA THR A 67 5.48 -6.74 -8.57
C THR A 67 4.84 -6.81 -9.95
N LEU A 68 5.60 -7.18 -10.99
CA LEU A 68 5.11 -7.26 -12.37
C LEU A 68 4.34 -8.55 -12.62
N SER A 69 3.34 -8.49 -13.51
CA SER A 69 2.60 -9.65 -14.02
C SER A 69 3.16 -10.10 -15.36
N ASP A 70 3.21 -11.41 -15.60
CA ASP A 70 3.51 -11.98 -16.92
C ASP A 70 2.27 -12.02 -17.84
N ASN A 71 1.07 -11.78 -17.29
CA ASN A 71 -0.20 -11.93 -17.99
C ASN A 71 -0.79 -10.61 -18.52
N GLY A 72 -0.18 -9.46 -18.19
CA GLY A 72 -0.67 -8.17 -18.66
C GLY A 72 0.08 -6.99 -18.07
N THR A 73 -0.49 -5.81 -18.27
CA THR A 73 0.03 -4.56 -17.71
C THR A 73 -0.46 -4.36 -16.28
N VAL A 74 0.33 -3.63 -15.49
CA VAL A 74 -0.01 -3.24 -14.12
C VAL A 74 0.08 -1.73 -13.95
N THR A 75 -0.59 -1.20 -12.94
CA THR A 75 -0.44 0.19 -12.49
C THR A 75 0.27 0.21 -11.14
N ARG A 76 1.27 1.07 -10.98
CA ARG A 76 2.06 1.20 -9.74
C ARG A 76 2.35 2.66 -9.42
N GLY A 77 2.31 2.99 -8.14
CA GLY A 77 2.84 4.25 -7.64
C GLY A 77 4.36 4.17 -7.51
N ILE A 78 5.10 4.74 -8.45
CA ILE A 78 6.56 4.80 -8.37
C ILE A 78 6.94 5.86 -7.34
N CYS A 79 7.74 5.44 -6.35
CA CYS A 79 8.14 6.27 -5.21
C CYS A 79 9.46 6.99 -5.51
N ALA A 80 9.51 8.28 -5.20
CA ALA A 80 10.75 9.04 -5.06
C ALA A 80 11.03 9.28 -3.58
N VAL A 81 12.30 9.18 -3.18
CA VAL A 81 12.73 9.39 -1.79
C VAL A 81 13.89 10.38 -1.74
N ASP A 82 14.09 11.00 -0.59
CA ASP A 82 15.26 11.80 -0.29
C ASP A 82 16.46 10.94 0.15
N GLU A 83 17.58 11.58 0.51
CA GLU A 83 18.81 10.94 0.97
C GLU A 83 18.67 10.15 2.28
N ASN A 84 17.56 10.34 3.00
CA ASN A 84 17.22 9.66 4.25
C ASN A 84 16.09 8.65 4.08
N ASP A 85 15.76 8.25 2.85
CA ASP A 85 14.64 7.37 2.46
C ASP A 85 13.25 7.88 2.87
N TYR A 86 13.07 9.18 3.08
CA TYR A 86 11.73 9.74 3.24
C TYR A 86 11.08 10.00 1.89
N LEU A 87 9.83 9.59 1.78
CA LEU A 87 9.03 9.74 0.58
C LEU A 87 8.87 11.22 0.23
N THR A 88 9.20 11.58 -1.01
CA THR A 88 9.06 12.93 -1.54
C THR A 88 7.95 13.03 -2.57
N ASP A 89 7.68 11.94 -3.30
CA ASP A 89 6.63 11.88 -4.31
C ASP A 89 6.20 10.44 -4.59
N VAL A 90 4.98 10.26 -5.07
CA VAL A 90 4.46 9.00 -5.60
C VAL A 90 3.80 9.28 -6.95
N VAL A 91 4.42 8.79 -8.01
CA VAL A 91 3.92 8.98 -9.37
C VAL A 91 3.15 7.75 -9.83
N GLU A 92 1.83 7.90 -9.94
CA GLU A 92 0.97 6.83 -10.49
C GLU A 92 1.33 6.56 -11.95
N THR A 93 1.87 5.39 -12.21
CA THR A 93 2.35 4.98 -13.54
C THR A 93 1.50 3.83 -14.05
N TYR A 94 0.85 4.08 -15.17
CA TYR A 94 -0.12 3.17 -15.79
C TYR A 94 0.53 2.29 -16.85
N GLU A 95 -0.13 1.17 -17.17
CA GLU A 95 0.23 0.29 -18.27
C GLU A 95 1.70 -0.19 -18.24
N ILE A 96 2.24 -0.41 -17.06
CA ILE A 96 3.59 -0.96 -16.91
C ILE A 96 3.57 -2.41 -17.38
N LYS A 97 4.38 -2.69 -18.38
CA LYS A 97 4.52 -4.01 -18.98
C LYS A 97 5.92 -4.56 -18.73
N LYS A 98 5.99 -5.82 -18.34
CA LYS A 98 7.24 -6.57 -18.26
C LYS A 98 7.79 -6.81 -19.66
N THR A 99 9.08 -6.59 -19.86
CA THR A 99 9.80 -6.87 -21.11
C THR A 99 10.89 -7.92 -20.87
N SER A 100 11.53 -8.42 -21.93
CA SER A 100 12.63 -9.38 -21.82
C SER A 100 13.87 -8.84 -21.09
N ASP A 101 14.01 -7.50 -21.03
CA ASP A 101 15.17 -6.80 -20.50
C ASP A 101 14.80 -5.74 -19.44
N GLY A 102 13.56 -5.78 -18.91
CA GLY A 102 13.12 -4.84 -17.87
C GLY A 102 11.64 -4.59 -17.83
N ALA A 103 11.26 -3.32 -17.78
CA ALA A 103 9.88 -2.86 -17.81
C ALA A 103 9.72 -1.60 -18.66
N GLU A 104 8.54 -1.40 -19.21
CA GLU A 104 8.17 -0.20 -19.98
C GLU A 104 6.75 0.26 -19.63
N SER A 105 6.50 1.56 -19.81
CA SER A 105 5.16 2.16 -19.79
C SER A 105 5.06 3.12 -20.97
N GLN A 106 4.04 2.96 -21.81
CA GLN A 106 3.78 3.81 -22.98
C GLN A 106 5.02 4.04 -23.85
N GLY A 107 5.85 2.99 -24.02
CA GLY A 107 7.07 3.03 -24.82
C GLY A 107 8.30 3.65 -24.11
N ASN A 108 8.17 4.10 -22.88
CA ASN A 108 9.28 4.59 -22.07
C ASN A 108 9.79 3.48 -21.14
N ARG A 109 11.11 3.29 -21.12
CA ARG A 109 11.75 2.33 -20.21
C ARG A 109 11.62 2.80 -18.75
N ILE A 110 11.31 1.86 -17.86
CA ILE A 110 11.24 2.09 -16.41
C ILE A 110 12.30 1.24 -15.72
N ASP A 111 12.95 1.81 -14.72
CA ASP A 111 13.88 1.06 -13.88
C ASP A 111 13.13 0.01 -13.06
N VAL A 112 13.46 -1.25 -13.30
CA VAL A 112 12.87 -2.38 -12.55
C VAL A 112 13.26 -2.41 -11.09
N ASN A 113 14.32 -1.68 -10.70
CA ASN A 113 14.75 -1.53 -9.31
C ASN A 113 14.07 -0.33 -8.61
N ALA A 114 13.24 0.43 -9.32
CA ALA A 114 12.50 1.52 -8.70
C ALA A 114 11.61 0.99 -7.57
N HIS A 115 11.48 1.77 -6.50
CA HIS A 115 10.56 1.47 -5.42
C HIS A 115 9.12 1.80 -5.81
N VAL A 116 8.20 0.91 -5.45
CA VAL A 116 6.76 1.10 -5.73
C VAL A 116 5.93 0.88 -4.48
N SER A 117 4.84 1.63 -4.39
CA SER A 117 3.80 1.43 -3.39
C SER A 117 2.88 0.28 -3.79
N MET A 118 2.67 -0.63 -2.84
CA MET A 118 1.68 -1.71 -2.94
C MET A 118 0.58 -1.56 -1.88
N ASN A 119 0.32 -0.34 -1.42
CA ASN A 119 -0.68 -0.02 -0.38
C ASN A 119 -0.41 -0.69 0.98
N MET A 120 0.85 -0.85 1.34
CA MET A 120 1.24 -1.34 2.68
C MET A 120 1.79 -0.19 3.50
N TRP A 121 0.99 0.31 4.44
CA TRP A 121 1.25 1.53 5.22
C TRP A 121 1.32 1.24 6.70
N GLY A 122 2.36 1.72 7.37
CA GLY A 122 2.46 1.77 8.84
C GLY A 122 2.00 3.14 9.34
N LEU A 123 0.92 3.15 10.09
CA LEU A 123 0.20 4.34 10.52
C LEU A 123 0.08 4.40 12.04
N THR A 124 -0.26 5.58 12.55
CA THR A 124 -0.41 5.85 13.99
C THR A 124 -1.89 6.08 14.36
N PRO A 125 -2.29 5.90 15.62
CA PRO A 125 -3.65 6.20 16.06
C PRO A 125 -4.06 7.65 15.76
N GLU A 126 -3.13 8.60 15.91
CA GLU A 126 -3.38 10.03 15.68
C GLU A 126 -3.65 10.34 14.19
N PHE A 127 -3.10 9.53 13.28
CA PHE A 127 -3.38 9.65 11.86
C PHE A 127 -4.87 9.46 11.54
N VAL A 128 -5.59 8.69 12.35
CA VAL A 128 -7.05 8.49 12.19
C VAL A 128 -7.81 9.80 12.38
N GLY A 129 -7.31 10.70 13.25
CA GLY A 129 -7.86 12.05 13.39
C GLY A 129 -7.69 12.89 12.12
N LEU A 130 -6.51 12.82 11.49
CA LEU A 130 -6.27 13.46 10.19
C LEU A 130 -7.19 12.88 9.11
N LEU A 131 -7.42 11.56 9.10
CA LEU A 131 -8.37 10.93 8.18
C LEU A 131 -9.79 11.46 8.37
N GLU A 132 -10.22 11.71 9.60
CA GLU A 132 -11.56 12.26 9.89
C GLU A 132 -11.68 13.68 9.34
N GLU A 133 -10.70 14.54 9.61
CA GLU A 133 -10.66 15.92 9.09
C GLU A 133 -10.65 15.92 7.55
N GLY A 134 -9.80 15.13 6.94
CA GLY A 134 -9.71 15.03 5.48
C GLY A 134 -10.96 14.44 4.83
N PHE A 135 -11.66 13.53 5.49
CA PHE A 135 -12.92 13.00 4.97
C PHE A 135 -14.03 14.06 4.96
N VAL A 136 -14.09 14.91 5.99
CA VAL A 136 -15.03 16.06 6.02
C VAL A 136 -14.72 17.01 4.88
N GLU A 137 -13.45 17.38 4.68
CA GLU A 137 -13.03 18.25 3.59
C GLU A 137 -13.35 17.63 2.22
N PHE A 138 -13.03 16.35 2.02
CA PHE A 138 -13.37 15.60 0.82
C PHE A 138 -14.89 15.66 0.54
N PHE A 139 -15.70 15.42 1.57
CA PHE A 139 -17.17 15.39 1.43
C PHE A 139 -17.73 16.77 1.02
N GLU A 140 -17.25 17.85 1.63
CA GLU A 140 -17.67 19.21 1.27
C GLU A 140 -17.22 19.57 -0.18
N ASN A 141 -16.06 19.10 -0.63
CA ASN A 141 -15.53 19.35 -1.97
C ASN A 141 -16.31 18.63 -3.10
N ILE A 142 -17.00 17.54 -2.80
CA ILE A 142 -17.81 16.82 -3.79
C ILE A 142 -19.28 17.23 -3.77
N LYS A 143 -19.72 17.92 -2.73
CA LYS A 143 -21.11 18.31 -2.50
C LYS A 143 -21.63 19.21 -3.61
N GLY A 144 -22.77 18.84 -4.17
CA GLY A 144 -23.41 19.54 -5.30
C GLY A 144 -22.92 19.10 -6.68
N ASP A 145 -21.90 18.23 -6.76
CA ASP A 145 -21.49 17.55 -8.00
C ASP A 145 -22.02 16.11 -7.99
N GLU A 146 -23.16 15.88 -8.66
CA GLU A 146 -23.84 14.56 -8.64
C GLU A 146 -22.91 13.41 -9.07
N ALA A 147 -22.02 13.62 -10.05
CA ALA A 147 -21.11 12.59 -10.52
C ALA A 147 -20.07 12.21 -9.44
N LYS A 148 -19.53 13.23 -8.75
CA LYS A 148 -18.60 13.02 -7.66
C LYS A 148 -19.27 12.45 -6.41
N GLU A 149 -20.47 12.93 -6.08
CA GLU A 149 -21.28 12.37 -4.98
C GLU A 149 -21.57 10.89 -5.17
N LEU A 150 -21.79 10.44 -6.41
CA LEU A 150 -22.09 9.05 -6.73
C LEU A 150 -20.84 8.16 -6.87
N LYS A 151 -19.69 8.70 -7.30
CA LYS A 151 -18.51 7.92 -7.71
C LYS A 151 -17.20 8.33 -7.04
N GLY A 152 -17.11 9.52 -6.44
CA GLY A 152 -15.89 10.00 -5.79
C GLY A 152 -15.41 9.03 -4.69
N GLU A 153 -14.12 8.85 -4.54
CA GLU A 153 -13.53 7.99 -3.52
C GLU A 153 -12.48 8.74 -2.74
N TYR A 154 -12.56 8.65 -1.42
CA TYR A 154 -11.56 9.12 -0.50
C TYR A 154 -10.49 8.04 -0.34
N LEU A 155 -9.42 8.15 -1.14
CA LEU A 155 -8.37 7.14 -1.24
C LEU A 155 -7.22 7.45 -0.28
N LEU A 156 -6.85 6.47 0.54
CA LEU A 156 -5.79 6.59 1.54
C LEU A 156 -4.45 7.09 0.95
N PRO A 157 -3.91 6.52 -0.14
CA PRO A 157 -2.64 6.98 -0.69
C PRO A 157 -2.70 8.42 -1.22
N ILE A 158 -3.82 8.85 -1.79
CA ILE A 158 -3.99 10.24 -2.26
C ILE A 158 -3.98 11.19 -1.07
N TYR A 159 -4.69 10.86 0.00
CA TYR A 159 -4.72 11.71 1.19
C TYR A 159 -3.37 11.77 1.89
N ILE A 160 -2.63 10.66 1.98
CA ILE A 160 -1.26 10.66 2.50
C ILE A 160 -0.36 11.57 1.66
N ASP A 161 -0.45 11.52 0.33
CA ASP A 161 0.31 12.38 -0.57
C ASP A 161 -0.03 13.87 -0.36
N GLU A 162 -1.31 14.20 -0.17
CA GLU A 162 -1.72 15.57 0.16
C GLU A 162 -1.11 16.06 1.48
N LEU A 163 -1.11 15.23 2.51
CA LEU A 163 -0.52 15.57 3.81
C LEU A 163 1.01 15.67 3.73
N LEU A 164 1.66 14.83 2.93
CA LEU A 164 3.08 14.86 2.64
C LEU A 164 3.46 16.19 1.98
N LYS A 165 2.76 16.59 0.93
CA LYS A 165 2.97 17.87 0.22
C LYS A 165 2.72 19.11 1.08
N LYS A 166 1.80 19.01 2.05
CA LYS A 166 1.54 20.05 3.05
C LYS A 166 2.60 20.05 4.17
N GLY A 167 3.52 19.09 4.22
CA GLY A 167 4.48 18.92 5.32
C GLY A 167 3.83 18.56 6.66
N THR A 168 2.62 18.03 6.65
CA THR A 168 1.88 17.64 7.85
C THR A 168 2.39 16.31 8.40
N VAL A 169 2.78 15.38 7.52
CA VAL A 169 3.34 14.08 7.86
C VAL A 169 4.66 13.85 7.12
N SER A 170 5.49 12.97 7.63
CA SER A 170 6.60 12.35 6.91
C SER A 170 6.35 10.86 6.76
N VAL A 171 6.85 10.28 5.68
CA VAL A 171 6.68 8.84 5.40
C VAL A 171 8.04 8.24 5.10
N ARG A 172 8.51 7.34 5.96
CA ARG A 172 9.73 6.57 5.72
C ARG A 172 9.44 5.41 4.77
N LEU A 173 10.17 5.31 3.68
CA LEU A 173 10.13 4.16 2.80
C LEU A 173 11.03 3.06 3.38
N LEU A 174 10.47 1.88 3.61
CA LEU A 174 11.17 0.70 4.10
C LEU A 174 11.26 -0.30 2.93
N GLU A 175 12.43 -0.32 2.28
CA GLU A 175 12.65 -1.25 1.17
C GLU A 175 12.48 -2.69 1.60
N THR A 176 11.77 -3.50 0.81
CA THR A 176 11.70 -4.95 0.97
C THR A 176 12.08 -5.67 -0.32
N GLN A 177 12.77 -6.80 -0.16
CA GLN A 177 13.10 -7.72 -1.25
C GLN A 177 12.00 -8.76 -1.47
N ASP A 178 10.94 -8.74 -0.66
CA ASP A 178 9.81 -9.65 -0.80
C ASP A 178 9.18 -9.56 -2.20
N LYS A 179 8.70 -10.68 -2.69
CA LYS A 179 7.84 -10.72 -3.85
C LYS A 179 6.43 -10.39 -3.43
N TRP A 180 5.85 -9.41 -4.11
CA TRP A 180 4.42 -9.19 -4.03
C TRP A 180 3.74 -10.01 -5.12
N PHE A 181 2.62 -10.62 -4.80
CA PHE A 181 1.70 -11.18 -5.79
C PHE A 181 0.26 -11.15 -5.29
N GLY A 182 -0.65 -11.01 -6.25
CA GLY A 182 -2.10 -10.99 -6.04
C GLY A 182 -2.78 -11.51 -7.30
N VAL A 183 -4.09 -11.59 -7.29
CA VAL A 183 -4.89 -12.02 -8.45
C VAL A 183 -5.44 -10.79 -9.17
N THR A 184 -4.63 -10.19 -10.04
CA THR A 184 -5.06 -9.07 -10.90
C THR A 184 -5.87 -9.59 -12.08
N TYR A 185 -5.39 -10.67 -12.69
CA TYR A 185 -6.05 -11.37 -13.79
C TYR A 185 -6.44 -12.78 -13.35
N LYS A 186 -7.49 -13.34 -13.97
CA LYS A 186 -7.91 -14.73 -13.67
C LYS A 186 -6.78 -15.73 -13.92
N GLU A 187 -5.93 -15.42 -14.88
CA GLU A 187 -4.77 -16.18 -15.31
C GLU A 187 -3.64 -16.17 -14.27
N ASP A 188 -3.62 -15.20 -13.34
CA ASP A 188 -2.63 -15.13 -12.26
C ASP A 188 -2.86 -16.21 -11.19
N LYS A 189 -4.10 -16.73 -11.05
CA LYS A 189 -4.44 -17.69 -10.00
C LYS A 189 -3.55 -18.94 -9.96
N PRO A 190 -3.25 -19.62 -11.08
CA PRO A 190 -2.32 -20.76 -11.06
C PRO A 190 -0.93 -20.37 -10.57
N VAL A 191 -0.41 -19.19 -10.98
CA VAL A 191 0.90 -18.68 -10.58
C VAL A 191 0.94 -18.39 -9.07
N VAL A 192 -0.13 -17.83 -8.53
CA VAL A 192 -0.27 -17.57 -7.08
C VAL A 192 -0.29 -18.87 -6.30
N VAL A 193 -1.05 -19.89 -6.75
CA VAL A 193 -1.08 -21.21 -6.12
C VAL A 193 0.29 -21.86 -6.12
N GLU A 194 1.01 -21.84 -7.25
CA GLU A 194 2.35 -22.37 -7.37
C GLU A 194 3.35 -21.62 -6.48
N SER A 195 3.23 -20.29 -6.39
CA SER A 195 4.06 -19.45 -5.54
C SER A 195 3.92 -19.83 -4.07
N PHE A 196 2.70 -20.03 -3.57
CA PHE A 196 2.47 -20.50 -2.20
C PHE A 196 3.00 -21.93 -1.99
N ALA A 197 2.78 -22.84 -2.94
CA ALA A 197 3.33 -24.20 -2.87
C ALA A 197 4.87 -24.17 -2.76
N LYS A 198 5.51 -23.28 -3.52
CA LYS A 198 6.97 -23.07 -3.44
C LYS A 198 7.40 -22.50 -2.09
N LEU A 199 6.72 -21.50 -1.56
CA LEU A 199 7.03 -20.94 -0.24
C LEU A 199 6.95 -22.00 0.88
N ILE A 200 6.00 -22.93 0.78
CA ILE A 200 5.90 -24.07 1.70
C ILE A 200 7.05 -25.05 1.49
N ALA A 201 7.38 -25.39 0.24
CA ALA A 201 8.48 -26.29 -0.08
C ALA A 201 9.84 -25.75 0.36
N ASP A 202 10.04 -24.43 0.24
CA ASP A 202 11.24 -23.71 0.65
C ASP A 202 11.31 -23.51 2.19
N GLY A 203 10.29 -23.93 2.93
CA GLY A 203 10.23 -23.82 4.39
C GLY A 203 9.93 -22.40 4.91
N VAL A 204 9.51 -21.48 4.06
CA VAL A 204 9.07 -20.12 4.46
C VAL A 204 7.80 -20.19 5.29
N TYR A 205 6.89 -21.10 4.93
CA TYR A 205 5.68 -21.43 5.68
C TYR A 205 5.61 -22.91 6.00
N GLN A 206 5.02 -23.23 7.15
CA GLN A 206 4.72 -24.61 7.50
C GLN A 206 3.53 -25.11 6.66
N LYS A 207 3.49 -26.42 6.38
CA LYS A 207 2.37 -27.04 5.65
C LYS A 207 1.04 -26.90 6.43
N ASP A 208 1.09 -27.04 7.75
CA ASP A 208 0.00 -26.63 8.65
C ASP A 208 0.35 -25.23 9.16
N LEU A 209 -0.25 -24.21 8.54
CA LEU A 209 0.05 -22.80 8.80
C LEU A 209 -0.14 -22.39 10.27
N PHE A 210 -1.00 -23.10 10.99
CA PHE A 210 -1.36 -22.81 12.39
C PHE A 210 -0.77 -23.84 13.37
N ALA A 211 0.22 -24.62 12.95
CA ALA A 211 0.83 -25.63 13.83
C ALA A 211 1.47 -25.01 15.08
N ASP A 212 2.05 -23.82 14.97
CA ASP A 212 2.67 -23.05 16.03
C ASP A 212 1.67 -22.38 17.00
N LEU A 213 0.40 -22.21 16.59
CA LEU A 213 -0.66 -21.68 17.46
C LEU A 213 -1.33 -22.74 18.34
N LYS A 214 -0.96 -24.03 18.16
CA LYS A 214 -1.51 -25.15 18.90
C LYS A 214 -0.65 -25.55 20.11
N ALA A 215 0.41 -24.80 20.38
CA ALA A 215 1.34 -25.04 21.49
C ALA A 215 0.92 -24.35 22.78
#